data_e3b9997288c9f5dfb98b5ae39e6954ba
#
_entry.id   e3b9997288c9f5dfb98b5ae39e6954ba
#
_cell.length_a   1.000
_cell.length_b   1.000
_cell.length_c   1.000
_cell.angle_alpha   90.00
_cell.angle_beta   90.00
_cell.angle_gamma   90.00
#
_symmetry.space_group_name_H-M   'P 1'
#
loop_
_entity.id
_entity.type
_entity.pdbx_description
1 polymer ?
#
loop_
_entity_poly.entity_id
_entity_poly.type
_entity_poly.pdbx_seq_one_letter_code
_entity_poly.pdbx_strand_id
1 'polypeptide(L)'
;MAFKTIVVHMDADTNRDERLNLAEDLVRRHDGHLIGLHPSEPPYLPPSLGELAGPVEADMVEAQRQAAQARAEELHRLFEQRFQAAGLSVEWRSEEGEPSTVLARHGRYADVLLIPQGEEGAVFPDASLVERVILDGGCPVMVVPRSGRFAKVGRTVLVAWKDSRESARAVRAALPLMTEAERVVLLQVDPPDGSDAQVIDKATHLARHGINADAHHTVSAGVPIGEVLLSSV
;
A
#
# COMPACT_ATOMS: atom_id res chain seq x y z
N MET A 1 -1.09 -18.97 5.79
CA MET A 1 -0.34 -18.19 4.78
C MET A 1 0.48 -17.14 5.51
N ALA A 2 1.60 -16.68 4.95
CA ALA A 2 2.46 -15.66 5.56
C ALA A 2 2.96 -14.73 4.47
N PHE A 3 3.26 -13.48 4.80
CA PHE A 3 3.91 -12.53 3.89
C PHE A 3 5.42 -12.78 3.91
N LYS A 4 5.95 -13.51 2.94
CA LYS A 4 7.38 -13.84 2.85
C LYS A 4 8.20 -12.82 2.08
N THR A 5 7.58 -12.12 1.15
CA THR A 5 8.21 -11.02 0.40
C THR A 5 7.36 -9.76 0.56
N ILE A 6 7.91 -8.78 1.27
CA ILE A 6 7.25 -7.52 1.59
C ILE A 6 7.99 -6.41 0.87
N VAL A 7 7.30 -5.64 0.03
CA VAL A 7 7.88 -4.47 -0.64
C VAL A 7 7.37 -3.21 0.04
N VAL A 8 8.25 -2.28 0.36
CA VAL A 8 7.88 -0.96 0.89
C VAL A 8 8.36 0.14 -0.07
N HIS A 9 7.46 1.02 -0.46
CA HIS A 9 7.79 2.20 -1.25
C HIS A 9 8.63 3.18 -0.42
N MET A 10 9.79 3.53 -0.93
CA MET A 10 10.73 4.48 -0.33
C MET A 10 10.67 5.80 -1.08
N ASP A 11 10.08 6.79 -0.46
CA ASP A 11 9.90 8.15 -0.96
C ASP A 11 10.28 9.20 0.09
N ALA A 12 10.07 10.46 -0.22
CA ALA A 12 10.32 11.59 0.69
C ALA A 12 9.11 11.96 1.57
N ASP A 13 8.07 11.13 1.62
CA ASP A 13 6.88 11.37 2.44
C ASP A 13 7.22 11.53 3.92
N THR A 14 6.57 12.49 4.57
CA THR A 14 6.76 12.79 6.00
C THR A 14 6.33 11.63 6.91
N ASN A 15 5.37 10.80 6.48
CA ASN A 15 4.92 9.63 7.23
C ASN A 15 5.63 8.33 6.84
N ARG A 16 6.77 8.42 6.14
CA ARG A 16 7.59 7.25 5.76
C ARG A 16 7.96 6.39 6.96
N ASP A 17 8.28 6.98 8.08
CA ASP A 17 8.72 6.24 9.28
C ASP A 17 7.62 5.34 9.83
N GLU A 18 6.36 5.76 9.80
CA GLU A 18 5.23 4.90 10.18
C GLU A 18 5.03 3.75 9.20
N ARG A 19 5.23 3.98 7.89
CA ARG A 19 5.20 2.92 6.87
C ARG A 19 6.32 1.91 7.10
N LEU A 20 7.51 2.37 7.47
CA LEU A 20 8.63 1.49 7.83
C LEU A 20 8.40 0.75 9.15
N ASN A 21 7.72 1.36 10.15
CA ASN A 21 7.29 0.67 11.38
C ASN A 21 6.38 -0.52 11.05
N LEU A 22 5.38 -0.30 10.18
CA LEU A 22 4.47 -1.36 9.75
C LEU A 22 5.18 -2.45 8.95
N ALA A 23 6.09 -2.08 8.04
CA ALA A 23 6.87 -3.04 7.29
C ALA A 23 7.72 -3.92 8.21
N GLU A 24 8.37 -3.33 9.21
CA GLU A 24 9.15 -4.05 10.23
C GLU A 24 8.29 -5.03 11.04
N ASP A 25 7.11 -4.59 11.51
CA ASP A 25 6.17 -5.43 12.24
C ASP A 25 5.74 -6.64 11.40
N LEU A 26 5.40 -6.43 10.12
CA LEU A 26 5.03 -7.52 9.22
C LEU A 26 6.18 -8.49 8.97
N VAL A 27 7.40 -7.99 8.73
CA VAL A 27 8.58 -8.85 8.53
C VAL A 27 8.83 -9.72 9.73
N ARG A 28 8.79 -9.16 10.94
CA ARG A 28 9.01 -9.91 12.19
C ARG A 28 7.93 -10.97 12.43
N ARG A 29 6.66 -10.62 12.24
CA ARG A 29 5.53 -11.54 12.45
C ARG A 29 5.50 -12.70 11.47
N HIS A 30 5.90 -12.45 10.24
CA HIS A 30 5.81 -13.44 9.17
C HIS A 30 7.14 -14.10 8.82
N ASP A 31 8.23 -13.77 9.52
CA ASP A 31 9.59 -14.20 9.18
C ASP A 31 9.83 -14.01 7.67
N GLY A 32 9.63 -12.74 7.23
CA GLY A 32 9.65 -12.33 5.84
C GLY A 32 10.95 -11.67 5.43
N HIS A 33 11.04 -11.32 4.14
CA HIS A 33 12.10 -10.54 3.54
C HIS A 33 11.55 -9.18 3.12
N LEU A 34 12.24 -8.09 3.49
CA LEU A 34 11.84 -6.72 3.19
C LEU A 34 12.62 -6.14 2.02
N ILE A 35 11.93 -5.65 1.03
CA ILE A 35 12.53 -4.92 -0.09
C ILE A 35 12.14 -3.44 0.02
N GLY A 36 13.13 -2.58 0.29
CA GLY A 36 12.99 -1.14 0.15
C GLY A 36 13.11 -0.75 -1.31
N LEU A 37 12.02 -0.31 -1.93
CA LEU A 37 11.97 0.04 -3.35
C LEU A 37 11.83 1.55 -3.53
N HIS A 38 12.81 2.17 -4.18
CA HIS A 38 12.80 3.57 -4.56
C HIS A 38 12.66 3.73 -6.08
N PRO A 39 11.46 4.04 -6.59
CA PRO A 39 11.30 4.53 -7.96
C PRO A 39 11.91 5.93 -8.09
N SER A 40 12.80 6.12 -9.06
CA SER A 40 13.41 7.42 -9.38
C SER A 40 12.84 7.92 -10.70
N GLU A 41 12.12 9.04 -10.65
CA GLU A 41 11.57 9.62 -11.87
C GLU A 41 12.69 10.10 -12.81
N PRO A 42 12.56 9.83 -14.13
CA PRO A 42 13.49 10.36 -15.10
C PRO A 42 13.43 11.90 -15.10
N PRO A 43 14.53 12.58 -15.47
CA PRO A 43 14.53 14.02 -15.59
C PRO A 43 13.41 14.51 -16.51
N TYR A 44 12.63 15.48 -16.05
CA TYR A 44 11.54 16.06 -16.82
C TYR A 44 11.89 17.48 -17.27
N LEU A 45 11.82 17.70 -18.58
CA LEU A 45 11.93 19.03 -19.18
C LEU A 45 10.56 19.44 -19.73
N PRO A 46 10.01 20.58 -19.26
CA PRO A 46 8.77 21.10 -19.82
C PRO A 46 8.93 21.37 -21.33
N PRO A 47 7.97 21.00 -22.17
CA PRO A 47 8.03 21.25 -23.62
C PRO A 47 8.25 22.71 -24.01
N SER A 48 7.83 23.64 -23.17
CA SER A 48 8.03 25.09 -23.34
C SER A 48 9.49 25.54 -23.30
N LEU A 49 10.41 24.71 -22.77
CA LEU A 49 11.83 25.00 -22.75
C LEU A 49 12.55 24.50 -24.00
N GLY A 50 11.93 23.68 -24.82
CA GLY A 50 12.55 23.10 -26.04
C GLY A 50 12.96 24.11 -27.10
N GLU A 51 12.42 25.34 -27.09
CA GLU A 51 12.85 26.45 -27.99
C GLU A 51 14.08 27.22 -27.45
N LEU A 52 14.42 27.03 -26.18
CA LEU A 52 15.60 27.62 -25.54
C LEU A 52 16.75 26.61 -25.42
N ALA A 53 16.60 25.44 -26.07
CA ALA A 53 17.47 24.29 -25.94
C ALA A 53 18.92 24.58 -26.35
N GLY A 54 19.82 24.10 -25.55
CA GLY A 54 21.26 24.23 -25.71
C GLY A 54 21.95 23.79 -24.42
N PRO A 55 23.07 24.39 -24.06
CA PRO A 55 23.82 24.07 -22.85
C PRO A 55 22.99 24.11 -21.56
N VAL A 56 22.01 25.01 -21.50
CA VAL A 56 21.12 25.17 -20.30
C VAL A 56 20.25 23.94 -20.07
N GLU A 57 19.76 23.31 -21.13
CA GLU A 57 18.96 22.09 -21.03
C GLU A 57 19.79 20.92 -20.46
N ALA A 58 21.00 20.75 -20.98
CA ALA A 58 21.92 19.72 -20.51
C ALA A 58 22.27 19.89 -19.01
N ASP A 59 22.54 21.14 -18.61
CA ASP A 59 22.85 21.47 -17.21
C ASP A 59 21.65 21.21 -16.28
N MET A 60 20.43 21.51 -16.74
CA MET A 60 19.20 21.24 -15.97
C MET A 60 18.94 19.74 -15.80
N VAL A 61 19.09 18.96 -16.88
CA VAL A 61 18.95 17.50 -16.83
C VAL A 61 19.98 16.89 -15.89
N GLU A 62 21.22 17.32 -15.99
CA GLU A 62 22.30 16.84 -15.12
C GLU A 62 22.06 17.19 -13.66
N ALA A 63 21.61 18.42 -13.37
CA ALA A 63 21.25 18.82 -12.01
C ALA A 63 20.09 17.98 -11.45
N GLN A 64 19.05 17.67 -12.25
CA GLN A 64 17.95 16.80 -11.83
C GLN A 64 18.45 15.36 -11.57
N ARG A 65 19.33 14.81 -12.40
CA ARG A 65 19.91 13.47 -12.18
C ARG A 65 20.73 13.42 -10.89
N GLN A 66 21.59 14.42 -10.67
CA GLN A 66 22.38 14.51 -9.45
C GLN A 66 21.50 14.61 -8.19
N ALA A 67 20.43 15.41 -8.25
CA ALA A 67 19.47 15.52 -7.15
C ALA A 67 18.72 14.19 -6.90
N ALA A 68 18.30 13.50 -7.97
CA ALA A 68 17.63 12.19 -7.86
C ALA A 68 18.58 11.13 -7.27
N GLN A 69 19.85 11.09 -7.72
CA GLN A 69 20.85 10.18 -7.18
C GLN A 69 21.14 10.47 -5.70
N ALA A 70 21.36 11.73 -5.32
CA ALA A 70 21.60 12.11 -3.93
C ALA A 70 20.43 11.70 -3.02
N ARG A 71 19.18 11.85 -3.51
CA ARG A 71 17.97 11.40 -2.80
C ARG A 71 17.93 9.89 -2.65
N ALA A 72 18.22 9.13 -3.70
CA ALA A 72 18.27 7.67 -3.65
C ALA A 72 19.32 7.18 -2.64
N GLU A 73 20.51 7.78 -2.63
CA GLU A 73 21.58 7.48 -1.67
C GLU A 73 21.19 7.82 -0.21
N GLU A 74 20.49 8.93 0.00
CA GLU A 74 19.98 9.31 1.32
C GLU A 74 18.95 8.29 1.82
N LEU A 75 17.96 7.95 0.99
CA LEU A 75 16.91 6.98 1.32
C LEU A 75 17.49 5.58 1.56
N HIS A 76 18.47 5.17 0.76
CA HIS A 76 19.18 3.90 0.95
C HIS A 76 19.87 3.87 2.31
N ARG A 77 20.63 4.91 2.65
CA ARG A 77 21.33 5.02 3.93
C ARG A 77 20.36 4.98 5.12
N LEU A 78 19.22 5.70 5.04
CA LEU A 78 18.18 5.65 6.06
C LEU A 78 17.58 4.24 6.22
N PHE A 79 17.31 3.56 5.12
CA PHE A 79 16.82 2.19 5.12
C PHE A 79 17.82 1.23 5.75
N GLU A 80 19.08 1.27 5.32
CA GLU A 80 20.13 0.40 5.87
C GLU A 80 20.35 0.66 7.37
N GLN A 81 20.53 1.91 7.80
CA GLN A 81 20.73 2.26 9.21
C GLN A 81 19.61 1.74 10.10
N ARG A 82 18.37 1.80 9.60
CA ARG A 82 17.22 1.32 10.36
C ARG A 82 17.20 -0.20 10.51
N PHE A 83 17.46 -0.93 9.44
CA PHE A 83 17.21 -2.39 9.41
C PHE A 83 18.45 -3.24 9.65
N GLN A 84 19.68 -2.75 9.39
CA GLN A 84 20.90 -3.49 9.71
C GLN A 84 21.01 -3.83 11.19
N ALA A 85 20.71 -2.87 12.08
CA ALA A 85 20.71 -3.09 13.52
C ALA A 85 19.59 -4.04 14.00
N ALA A 86 18.56 -4.23 13.21
CA ALA A 86 17.39 -5.04 13.56
C ALA A 86 17.56 -6.53 13.27
N GLY A 87 18.63 -6.95 12.56
CA GLY A 87 18.91 -8.34 12.19
C GLY A 87 17.87 -8.96 11.25
N LEU A 88 17.19 -8.12 10.45
CA LEU A 88 16.16 -8.54 9.51
C LEU A 88 16.75 -8.87 8.15
N SER A 89 16.08 -9.75 7.40
CA SER A 89 16.39 -10.01 6.00
C SER A 89 15.88 -8.87 5.15
N VAL A 90 16.78 -8.03 4.62
CA VAL A 90 16.41 -6.82 3.86
C VAL A 90 17.21 -6.68 2.58
N GLU A 91 16.61 -6.02 1.58
CA GLU A 91 17.22 -5.68 0.31
C GLU A 91 16.81 -4.26 -0.10
N TRP A 92 17.72 -3.50 -0.70
CA TRP A 92 17.45 -2.21 -1.29
C TRP A 92 17.40 -2.32 -2.82
N ARG A 93 16.40 -1.68 -3.42
CA ARG A 93 16.29 -1.52 -4.88
C ARG A 93 15.99 -0.07 -5.23
N SER A 94 16.73 0.46 -6.18
CA SER A 94 16.42 1.74 -6.82
C SER A 94 16.33 1.54 -8.32
N GLU A 95 15.27 2.08 -8.93
CA GLU A 95 15.01 1.89 -10.35
C GLU A 95 14.43 3.16 -10.96
N GLU A 96 15.02 3.59 -12.11
CA GLU A 96 14.49 4.72 -12.85
C GLU A 96 13.22 4.34 -13.61
N GLY A 97 12.17 5.11 -13.42
CA GLY A 97 10.88 4.92 -14.09
C GLY A 97 9.74 5.62 -13.41
N GLU A 98 8.59 5.62 -14.05
CA GLU A 98 7.37 6.15 -13.48
C GLU A 98 6.96 5.31 -12.24
N PRO A 99 6.71 5.96 -11.07
CA PRO A 99 6.55 5.26 -9.79
C PRO A 99 5.49 4.16 -9.78
N SER A 100 4.30 4.42 -10.35
CA SER A 100 3.24 3.42 -10.36
C SER A 100 3.62 2.18 -11.19
N THR A 101 4.32 2.38 -12.30
CA THR A 101 4.78 1.30 -13.18
C THR A 101 5.86 0.44 -12.50
N VAL A 102 6.83 1.08 -11.86
CA VAL A 102 7.91 0.39 -11.13
C VAL A 102 7.33 -0.40 -9.96
N LEU A 103 6.49 0.24 -9.13
CA LEU A 103 5.85 -0.40 -7.98
C LEU A 103 4.96 -1.58 -8.39
N ALA A 104 4.12 -1.42 -9.41
CA ALA A 104 3.25 -2.48 -9.91
C ALA A 104 4.05 -3.68 -10.43
N ARG A 105 5.17 -3.44 -11.13
CA ARG A 105 6.03 -4.51 -11.64
C ARG A 105 6.68 -5.31 -10.51
N HIS A 106 7.24 -4.63 -9.49
CA HIS A 106 7.82 -5.28 -8.33
C HIS A 106 6.77 -5.99 -7.46
N GLY A 107 5.56 -5.43 -7.39
CA GLY A 107 4.42 -6.04 -6.71
C GLY A 107 4.08 -7.44 -7.23
N ARG A 108 4.37 -7.76 -8.50
CA ARG A 108 4.10 -9.10 -9.07
C ARG A 108 4.95 -10.21 -8.45
N TYR A 109 5.99 -9.85 -7.72
CA TYR A 109 6.90 -10.77 -7.03
C TYR A 109 6.85 -10.59 -5.52
N ALA A 110 5.83 -9.93 -4.99
CA ALA A 110 5.63 -9.67 -3.58
C ALA A 110 4.33 -10.29 -3.05
N ASP A 111 4.29 -10.59 -1.77
CA ASP A 111 3.07 -11.00 -1.08
C ASP A 111 2.24 -9.80 -0.62
N VAL A 112 2.89 -8.66 -0.38
CA VAL A 112 2.25 -7.39 -0.05
C VAL A 112 3.16 -6.21 -0.42
N LEU A 113 2.55 -5.12 -0.90
CA LEU A 113 3.23 -3.87 -1.20
C LEU A 113 2.67 -2.76 -0.31
N LEU A 114 3.55 -2.08 0.45
CA LEU A 114 3.21 -0.94 1.30
C LEU A 114 3.50 0.37 0.56
N ILE A 115 2.48 1.21 0.41
CA ILE A 115 2.59 2.52 -0.25
C ILE A 115 1.92 3.60 0.61
N PRO A 116 2.30 4.89 0.44
CA PRO A 116 1.62 5.98 1.13
C PRO A 116 0.22 6.21 0.56
N GLN A 117 -0.66 6.77 1.37
CA GLN A 117 -1.88 7.40 0.88
C GLN A 117 -1.50 8.64 0.06
N GLY A 118 -2.05 8.79 -1.14
CA GLY A 118 -1.80 9.93 -2.03
C GLY A 118 -2.25 11.28 -1.45
N GLU A 119 -1.78 12.41 -2.01
CA GLU A 119 -2.21 13.76 -1.61
C GLU A 119 -3.59 14.09 -2.18
N GLU A 120 -4.49 14.53 -1.31
CA GLU A 120 -5.74 15.15 -1.76
C GLU A 120 -5.43 16.48 -2.44
N GLY A 121 -5.89 16.65 -3.68
CA GLY A 121 -5.76 17.92 -4.41
C GLY A 121 -4.42 18.15 -5.12
N ALA A 122 -3.55 17.16 -5.20
CA ALA A 122 -2.36 17.24 -6.03
C ALA A 122 -2.75 17.51 -7.49
N VAL A 123 -2.12 18.51 -8.11
CA VAL A 123 -2.39 18.95 -9.50
C VAL A 123 -2.03 17.86 -10.51
N PHE A 124 -1.15 16.94 -10.14
CA PHE A 124 -0.88 15.68 -10.81
C PHE A 124 -1.24 14.57 -9.81
N PRO A 125 -2.15 13.68 -10.18
CA PRO A 125 -2.87 12.91 -9.17
C PRO A 125 -1.98 11.79 -8.61
N ASP A 126 -1.43 12.01 -7.43
CA ASP A 126 -0.95 10.90 -6.60
C ASP A 126 -2.08 9.92 -6.24
N ALA A 127 -3.35 10.35 -6.32
CA ALA A 127 -4.49 9.46 -6.36
C ALA A 127 -4.34 8.39 -7.46
N SER A 128 -3.72 8.76 -8.59
CA SER A 128 -3.41 7.81 -9.66
C SER A 128 -2.37 6.75 -9.27
N LEU A 129 -1.44 7.03 -8.34
CA LEU A 129 -0.44 6.05 -7.91
C LEU A 129 -1.10 4.84 -7.26
N VAL A 130 -1.95 5.06 -6.25
CA VAL A 130 -2.64 4.00 -5.52
C VAL A 130 -3.53 3.19 -6.45
N GLU A 131 -4.36 3.86 -7.26
CA GLU A 131 -5.27 3.20 -8.19
C GLU A 131 -4.53 2.36 -9.23
N ARG A 132 -3.49 2.94 -9.86
CA ARG A 132 -2.70 2.23 -10.89
C ARG A 132 -1.96 1.04 -10.31
N VAL A 133 -1.34 1.19 -9.13
CA VAL A 133 -0.65 0.09 -8.46
C VAL A 133 -1.62 -1.04 -8.08
N ILE A 134 -2.84 -0.74 -7.62
CA ILE A 134 -3.86 -1.73 -7.31
C ILE A 134 -4.33 -2.47 -8.58
N LEU A 135 -4.53 -1.75 -9.68
CA LEU A 135 -5.04 -2.34 -10.92
C LEU A 135 -3.97 -3.17 -11.66
N ASP A 136 -2.72 -2.69 -11.68
CA ASP A 136 -1.65 -3.25 -12.52
C ASP A 136 -0.68 -4.16 -11.76
N GLY A 137 -0.66 -4.09 -10.41
CA GLY A 137 0.35 -4.76 -9.58
C GLY A 137 0.20 -6.28 -9.52
N GLY A 138 -0.92 -6.78 -9.11
CA GLY A 138 -1.16 -8.23 -8.94
C GLY A 138 -0.94 -8.79 -7.53
N CYS A 139 -0.37 -8.02 -6.60
CA CYS A 139 -0.33 -8.32 -5.16
C CYS A 139 -1.31 -7.43 -4.39
N PRO A 140 -1.65 -7.80 -3.13
CA PRO A 140 -2.36 -6.91 -2.24
C PRO A 140 -1.54 -5.67 -1.92
N VAL A 141 -2.21 -4.52 -1.87
CA VAL A 141 -1.61 -3.23 -1.58
C VAL A 141 -2.10 -2.75 -0.22
N MET A 142 -1.16 -2.44 0.67
CA MET A 142 -1.43 -1.81 1.95
C MET A 142 -1.15 -0.31 1.82
N VAL A 143 -2.22 0.48 1.83
CA VAL A 143 -2.14 1.94 1.79
C VAL A 143 -2.01 2.46 3.21
N VAL A 144 -0.89 3.11 3.51
CA VAL A 144 -0.62 3.65 4.85
C VAL A 144 -1.08 5.11 4.91
N PRO A 145 -1.97 5.47 5.86
CA PRO A 145 -2.45 6.84 5.98
C PRO A 145 -1.33 7.85 6.21
N ARG A 146 -1.52 9.08 5.73
CA ARG A 146 -0.53 10.18 5.89
C ARG A 146 -0.42 10.70 7.31
N SER A 147 -1.41 10.49 8.13
CA SER A 147 -1.47 10.92 9.51
C SER A 147 -1.80 9.75 10.43
N GLY A 148 -1.32 9.82 11.66
CA GLY A 148 -1.50 8.78 12.65
C GLY A 148 -0.19 8.08 13.02
N ARG A 149 -0.26 7.25 14.06
CA ARG A 149 0.84 6.38 14.49
C ARG A 149 0.35 4.94 14.49
N PHE A 150 1.08 4.07 13.82
CA PHE A 150 0.67 2.70 13.59
C PHE A 150 1.75 1.74 14.11
N ALA A 151 1.71 1.43 15.40
CA ALA A 151 2.68 0.49 15.99
C ALA A 151 2.45 -0.96 15.52
N LYS A 152 1.19 -1.31 15.21
CA LYS A 152 0.79 -2.63 14.70
C LYS A 152 -0.41 -2.48 13.79
N VAL A 153 -0.48 -3.34 12.78
CA VAL A 153 -1.63 -3.47 11.88
C VAL A 153 -2.37 -4.78 12.14
N GLY A 154 -3.69 -4.77 11.96
CA GLY A 154 -4.51 -5.98 11.98
C GLY A 154 -4.97 -6.43 13.37
N ARG A 155 -4.90 -5.57 14.41
CA ARG A 155 -5.50 -5.89 15.72
C ARG A 155 -7.03 -5.96 15.60
N THR A 156 -7.63 -4.97 14.97
CA THR A 156 -9.02 -4.99 14.52
C THR A 156 -9.05 -4.88 13.01
N VAL A 157 -9.76 -5.76 12.34
CA VAL A 157 -9.89 -5.78 10.87
C VAL A 157 -11.34 -5.58 10.50
N LEU A 158 -11.64 -4.48 9.81
CA LEU A 158 -12.93 -4.28 9.14
C LEU A 158 -12.79 -4.75 7.69
N VAL A 159 -13.61 -5.70 7.31
CA VAL A 159 -13.72 -6.21 5.93
C VAL A 159 -14.95 -5.59 5.30
N ALA A 160 -14.76 -4.65 4.37
CA ALA A 160 -15.82 -4.15 3.51
C ALA A 160 -16.15 -5.21 2.45
N TRP A 161 -17.27 -5.91 2.63
CA TRP A 161 -17.66 -7.00 1.75
C TRP A 161 -18.65 -6.54 0.67
N LYS A 162 -18.38 -6.96 -0.53
CA LYS A 162 -19.33 -6.96 -1.64
C LYS A 162 -19.17 -8.29 -2.37
N ASP A 163 -20.26 -8.93 -2.79
CA ASP A 163 -20.16 -10.18 -3.54
C ASP A 163 -19.60 -9.93 -4.93
N SER A 164 -18.26 -9.87 -4.98
CA SER A 164 -17.46 -9.66 -6.20
C SER A 164 -16.17 -10.46 -6.13
N ARG A 165 -15.57 -10.72 -7.29
CA ARG A 165 -14.26 -11.41 -7.35
C ARG A 165 -13.13 -10.57 -6.71
N GLU A 166 -13.21 -9.23 -6.78
CA GLU A 166 -12.24 -8.30 -6.21
C GLU A 166 -12.25 -8.39 -4.69
N SER A 167 -13.45 -8.33 -4.07
CA SER A 167 -13.62 -8.54 -2.63
C SER A 167 -13.16 -9.93 -2.19
N ALA A 168 -13.48 -10.96 -2.96
CA ALA A 168 -13.05 -12.33 -2.67
C ALA A 168 -11.52 -12.46 -2.69
N ARG A 169 -10.83 -11.79 -3.64
CA ARG A 169 -9.37 -11.75 -3.73
C ARG A 169 -8.77 -10.97 -2.58
N ALA A 170 -9.32 -9.78 -2.25
CA ALA A 170 -8.85 -8.95 -1.15
C ALA A 170 -8.95 -9.70 0.20
N VAL A 171 -10.07 -10.35 0.48
CA VAL A 171 -10.25 -11.17 1.69
C VAL A 171 -9.22 -12.30 1.76
N ARG A 172 -9.00 -13.02 0.66
CA ARG A 172 -8.00 -14.10 0.62
C ARG A 172 -6.59 -13.57 0.89
N ALA A 173 -6.24 -12.42 0.33
CA ALA A 173 -4.95 -11.78 0.54
C ALA A 173 -4.78 -11.28 1.97
N ALA A 174 -5.84 -10.88 2.65
CA ALA A 174 -5.82 -10.39 4.03
C ALA A 174 -5.89 -11.51 5.10
N LEU A 175 -6.04 -12.79 4.71
CA LEU A 175 -6.06 -13.91 5.67
C LEU A 175 -4.89 -13.89 6.67
N PRO A 176 -3.64 -13.60 6.27
CA PRO A 176 -2.52 -13.56 7.21
C PRO A 176 -2.71 -12.52 8.33
N LEU A 177 -3.35 -11.39 8.04
CA LEU A 177 -3.67 -10.36 9.04
C LEU A 177 -4.85 -10.77 9.92
N MET A 178 -5.88 -11.34 9.30
CA MET A 178 -7.11 -11.73 10.01
C MET A 178 -6.92 -12.91 10.96
N THR A 179 -6.02 -13.84 10.67
CA THR A 179 -5.70 -14.98 11.56
C THR A 179 -5.05 -14.56 12.86
N GLU A 180 -4.42 -13.39 12.91
CA GLU A 180 -3.76 -12.83 14.08
C GLU A 180 -4.59 -11.72 14.74
N ALA A 181 -5.75 -11.36 14.15
CA ALA A 181 -6.60 -10.29 14.63
C ALA A 181 -7.32 -10.66 15.93
N GLU A 182 -7.43 -9.71 16.85
CA GLU A 182 -8.25 -9.83 18.05
C GLU A 182 -9.75 -9.76 17.71
N ARG A 183 -10.08 -9.00 16.66
CA ARG A 183 -11.44 -8.81 16.17
C ARG A 183 -11.48 -8.67 14.67
N VAL A 184 -12.40 -9.38 14.03
CA VAL A 184 -12.71 -9.24 12.61
C VAL A 184 -14.17 -8.88 12.45
N VAL A 185 -14.47 -7.80 11.76
CA VAL A 185 -15.82 -7.33 11.42
C VAL A 185 -16.01 -7.43 9.93
N LEU A 186 -17.04 -8.12 9.48
CA LEU A 186 -17.41 -8.27 8.08
C LEU A 186 -18.68 -7.44 7.82
N LEU A 187 -18.52 -6.32 7.11
CA LEU A 187 -19.58 -5.37 6.86
C LEU A 187 -19.94 -5.28 5.39
N GLN A 188 -21.22 -5.46 5.06
CA GLN A 188 -21.78 -5.20 3.74
C GLN A 188 -22.66 -3.95 3.80
N VAL A 189 -22.46 -3.03 2.86
CA VAL A 189 -23.28 -1.81 2.73
C VAL A 189 -24.23 -2.00 1.55
N ASP A 190 -25.51 -1.70 1.75
CA ASP A 190 -26.60 -1.80 0.74
C ASP A 190 -26.63 -3.15 0.00
N PRO A 191 -26.84 -4.31 0.68
CA PRO A 191 -26.98 -5.58 0.00
C PRO A 191 -28.20 -5.55 -0.94
N PRO A 192 -28.12 -6.15 -2.14
CA PRO A 192 -29.18 -6.06 -3.16
C PRO A 192 -30.54 -6.60 -2.69
N ASP A 193 -30.54 -7.59 -1.83
CA ASP A 193 -31.74 -8.25 -1.28
C ASP A 193 -32.09 -7.77 0.15
N GLY A 194 -31.32 -6.81 0.70
CA GLY A 194 -31.50 -6.32 2.05
C GLY A 194 -31.26 -7.37 3.15
N SER A 195 -30.55 -8.45 2.85
CA SER A 195 -30.32 -9.56 3.77
C SER A 195 -28.85 -9.73 4.18
N ASP A 196 -28.62 -10.47 5.27
CA ASP A 196 -27.28 -10.86 5.73
C ASP A 196 -26.73 -12.12 5.05
N ALA A 197 -27.44 -12.72 4.11
CA ALA A 197 -27.08 -14.03 3.56
C ALA A 197 -25.64 -14.08 3.02
N GLN A 198 -25.24 -13.10 2.23
CA GLN A 198 -23.92 -13.06 1.60
C GLN A 198 -22.79 -12.86 2.63
N VAL A 199 -22.98 -12.01 3.66
CA VAL A 199 -21.97 -11.82 4.70
C VAL A 199 -21.89 -13.03 5.62
N ILE A 200 -22.99 -13.73 5.91
CA ILE A 200 -23.03 -14.97 6.69
C ILE A 200 -22.29 -16.09 5.96
N ASP A 201 -22.51 -16.25 4.66
CA ASP A 201 -21.77 -17.23 3.85
C ASP A 201 -20.27 -16.93 3.86
N LYS A 202 -19.90 -15.66 3.78
CA LYS A 202 -18.50 -15.25 3.85
C LYS A 202 -17.89 -15.46 5.24
N ALA A 203 -18.63 -15.16 6.29
CA ALA A 203 -18.20 -15.43 7.68
C ALA A 203 -18.01 -16.95 7.90
N THR A 204 -18.91 -17.78 7.38
CA THR A 204 -18.79 -19.25 7.40
C THR A 204 -17.51 -19.71 6.68
N HIS A 205 -17.18 -19.09 5.54
CA HIS A 205 -15.92 -19.37 4.86
C HIS A 205 -14.71 -19.00 5.72
N LEU A 206 -14.70 -17.81 6.37
CA LEU A 206 -13.63 -17.37 7.27
C LEU A 206 -13.48 -18.29 8.48
N ALA A 207 -14.59 -18.77 9.07
CA ALA A 207 -14.58 -19.70 10.18
C ALA A 207 -13.81 -21.00 9.87
N ARG A 208 -13.84 -21.49 8.62
CA ARG A 208 -13.04 -22.63 8.18
C ARG A 208 -11.52 -22.35 8.16
N HIS A 209 -11.13 -21.10 8.17
CA HIS A 209 -9.74 -20.65 8.35
C HIS A 209 -9.39 -20.30 9.80
N GLY A 210 -10.30 -20.61 10.75
CA GLY A 210 -10.12 -20.30 12.18
C GLY A 210 -10.39 -18.83 12.54
N ILE A 211 -10.98 -18.06 11.63
CA ILE A 211 -11.28 -16.63 11.82
C ILE A 211 -12.74 -16.48 12.22
N ASN A 212 -12.99 -16.01 13.45
CA ASN A 212 -14.34 -15.68 13.91
C ASN A 212 -14.64 -14.21 13.55
N ALA A 213 -15.58 -13.97 12.64
CA ALA A 213 -15.92 -12.64 12.15
C ALA A 213 -17.35 -12.25 12.58
N ASP A 214 -17.49 -11.05 13.14
CA ASP A 214 -18.79 -10.42 13.38
C ASP A 214 -19.34 -9.94 12.04
N ALA A 215 -20.38 -10.60 11.51
CA ALA A 215 -20.93 -10.35 10.19
C ALA A 215 -22.29 -9.67 10.25
N HIS A 216 -22.42 -8.53 9.58
CA HIS A 216 -23.71 -7.81 9.45
C HIS A 216 -23.73 -6.92 8.21
N HIS A 217 -24.92 -6.42 7.88
CA HIS A 217 -25.07 -5.39 6.86
C HIS A 217 -25.58 -4.07 7.45
N THR A 218 -25.44 -2.99 6.66
CA THR A 218 -25.99 -1.68 6.96
C THR A 218 -26.50 -1.02 5.68
N VAL A 219 -27.26 0.08 5.85
CA VAL A 219 -27.77 0.88 4.73
C VAL A 219 -27.09 2.22 4.72
N SER A 220 -26.64 2.67 3.55
CA SER A 220 -25.92 3.94 3.38
C SER A 220 -26.80 5.17 3.62
N ALA A 221 -28.11 5.05 3.41
CA ALA A 221 -29.08 6.14 3.56
C ALA A 221 -28.69 7.44 2.81
N GLY A 222 -27.98 7.29 1.67
CA GLY A 222 -27.49 8.42 0.86
C GLY A 222 -26.14 9.00 1.29
N VAL A 223 -25.51 8.44 2.33
CA VAL A 223 -24.13 8.77 2.70
C VAL A 223 -23.16 7.99 1.78
N PRO A 224 -22.03 8.58 1.34
CA PRO A 224 -21.02 7.86 0.59
C PRO A 224 -20.55 6.60 1.32
N ILE A 225 -20.45 5.45 0.62
CA ILE A 225 -20.10 4.16 1.23
C ILE A 225 -18.78 4.24 2.01
N GLY A 226 -17.79 4.99 1.51
CA GLY A 226 -16.52 5.18 2.20
C GLY A 226 -16.67 5.81 3.60
N GLU A 227 -17.58 6.80 3.74
CA GLU A 227 -17.87 7.44 5.02
C GLU A 227 -18.60 6.50 5.99
N VAL A 228 -19.53 5.67 5.47
CA VAL A 228 -20.19 4.63 6.25
C VAL A 228 -19.16 3.65 6.81
N LEU A 229 -18.22 3.20 5.98
CA LEU A 229 -17.16 2.29 6.40
C LEU A 229 -16.24 2.92 7.45
N LEU A 230 -15.82 4.17 7.25
CA LEU A 230 -14.95 4.88 8.20
C LEU A 230 -15.62 5.13 9.55
N SER A 231 -16.95 5.34 9.57
CA SER A 231 -17.71 5.51 10.82
C SER A 231 -17.98 4.20 11.57
N SER A 232 -17.67 3.06 10.94
CA SER A 232 -17.92 1.71 11.49
C SER A 232 -16.68 1.08 12.16
N VAL A 233 -15.58 1.83 12.26
CA VAL A 233 -14.27 1.35 12.79
C VAL A 233 -14.05 1.69 14.26
#